data_bee6f102e61eecda3ef928c4a98303c8
#
_entry.id   bee6f102e61eecda3ef928c4a98303c8
#
_cell.length_a   1.000
_cell.length_b   1.000
_cell.length_c   1.000
_cell.angle_alpha   90.00
_cell.angle_beta   90.00
_cell.angle_gamma   90.00
#
_symmetry.space_group_name_H-M   'P 1'
#
loop_
_entity.id
_entity.type
_entity.pdbx_description
1 polymer ?
#
loop_
_entity_poly.entity_id
_entity_poly.type
_entity_poly.pdbx_seq_one_letter_code
_entity_poly.pdbx_strand_id
1 'polypeptide(L)'
;LQGHGYAPTFTVIFPDGQIRTQTLQFRPDDPITLLSSGAMRFDPPAGTYPDAGERRENQIAIQGLFAPTEALHGTLLSSSFPALNDPAVAIDIYKGDTGLDTGRPQSLFNLDARLIEQDRLTKMARVNLGAGESTQLDDGTVVRFDGAVPFINVQVSHDPAQIWVLVFAMTMMAGLLVSLVVRRRRIWVR
;
A
#
# COMPACT_ATOMS: atom_id res chain seq x y z
N LEU A 1 -12.18 -9.43 -6.57
CA LEU A 1 -10.76 -9.30 -6.26
C LEU A 1 -10.15 -8.29 -7.21
N GLN A 2 -9.64 -7.16 -6.71
CA GLN A 2 -9.01 -6.13 -7.56
C GLN A 2 -7.48 -6.21 -7.55
N GLY A 3 -6.90 -6.90 -6.59
CA GLY A 3 -5.46 -7.08 -6.47
C GLY A 3 -5.09 -7.79 -5.19
N HIS A 4 -3.87 -8.25 -5.14
CA HIS A 4 -3.26 -8.87 -3.97
C HIS A 4 -1.78 -8.47 -3.92
N GLY A 5 -1.17 -8.63 -2.77
CA GLY A 5 0.25 -8.31 -2.55
C GLY A 5 0.64 -8.57 -1.12
N TYR A 6 1.73 -7.94 -0.72
CA TYR A 6 2.27 -8.07 0.63
C TYR A 6 2.35 -6.71 1.32
N ALA A 7 2.10 -6.74 2.62
CA ALA A 7 2.23 -5.62 3.52
C ALA A 7 3.41 -5.89 4.46
N PRO A 8 4.58 -5.28 4.22
CA PRO A 8 5.72 -5.36 5.11
C PRO A 8 5.39 -4.74 6.48
N THR A 9 6.00 -5.31 7.51
CA THR A 9 5.91 -4.82 8.89
C THR A 9 7.29 -4.33 9.32
N PHE A 10 7.34 -3.10 9.78
CA PHE A 10 8.54 -2.51 10.35
C PHE A 10 8.31 -2.06 11.78
N THR A 11 9.34 -2.24 12.59
CA THR A 11 9.42 -1.73 13.95
C THR A 11 10.54 -0.71 14.04
N VAL A 12 10.19 0.49 14.50
CA VAL A 12 11.15 1.55 14.81
C VAL A 12 11.24 1.69 16.32
N ILE A 13 12.47 1.61 16.84
CA ILE A 13 12.81 1.82 18.24
C ILE A 13 13.53 3.16 18.32
N PHE A 14 12.92 4.13 18.99
CA PHE A 14 13.48 5.46 19.16
C PHE A 14 14.59 5.46 20.24
N PRO A 15 15.46 6.50 20.27
CA PRO A 15 16.58 6.57 21.22
C PRO A 15 16.18 6.48 22.70
N ASP A 16 14.95 6.87 23.04
CA ASP A 16 14.37 6.77 24.39
C ASP A 16 13.83 5.36 24.73
N GLY A 17 13.97 4.40 23.80
CA GLY A 17 13.47 3.03 23.93
C GLY A 17 12.00 2.84 23.59
N GLN A 18 11.27 3.89 23.21
CA GLN A 18 9.89 3.76 22.76
C GLN A 18 9.81 3.11 21.38
N ILE A 19 8.73 2.36 21.14
CA ILE A 19 8.59 1.48 19.99
C ILE A 19 7.35 1.87 19.17
N ARG A 20 7.50 1.91 17.85
CA ARG A 20 6.41 1.98 16.89
C ARG A 20 6.50 0.85 15.89
N THR A 21 5.45 0.07 15.78
CA THR A 21 5.32 -0.97 14.75
C THR A 21 4.18 -0.62 13.82
N GLN A 22 4.43 -0.71 12.52
CA GLN A 22 3.41 -0.49 11.49
C GLN A 22 3.52 -1.57 10.41
N THR A 23 2.34 -1.97 9.91
CA THR A 23 2.18 -2.82 8.74
C THR A 23 1.46 -2.02 7.68
N LEU A 24 2.04 -1.85 6.52
CA LEU A 24 1.45 -1.07 5.43
C LEU A 24 1.59 -1.81 4.10
N GLN A 25 0.52 -1.82 3.31
CA GLN A 25 0.54 -2.44 1.99
C GLN A 25 1.53 -1.72 1.06
N PHE A 26 2.38 -2.50 0.39
CA PHE A 26 3.21 -2.03 -0.70
C PHE A 26 2.50 -2.32 -2.04
N ARG A 27 2.78 -1.49 -3.02
CA ARG A 27 2.21 -1.64 -4.36
C ARG A 27 3.06 -2.61 -5.16
N PRO A 28 2.50 -3.73 -5.68
CA PRO A 28 3.21 -4.59 -6.60
C PRO A 28 3.59 -3.84 -7.88
N ASP A 29 4.87 -3.78 -8.19
CA ASP A 29 5.41 -3.21 -9.42
C ASP A 29 5.55 -4.30 -10.49
N ASP A 30 5.88 -5.53 -10.07
CA ASP A 30 5.89 -6.71 -10.93
C ASP A 30 4.76 -7.67 -10.50
N PRO A 31 3.76 -7.92 -11.36
CA PRO A 31 2.66 -8.82 -11.06
C PRO A 31 3.05 -10.31 -11.05
N ILE A 32 4.22 -10.67 -11.58
CA ILE A 32 4.68 -12.06 -11.67
C ILE A 32 5.41 -12.47 -10.41
N THR A 33 6.37 -11.66 -9.97
CA THR A 33 7.24 -11.95 -8.81
C THR A 33 6.77 -11.26 -7.54
N LEU A 34 5.77 -10.36 -7.64
CA LEU A 34 5.25 -9.51 -6.57
C LEU A 34 6.33 -8.64 -5.91
N LEU A 35 7.41 -8.31 -6.65
CA LEU A 35 8.30 -7.23 -6.24
C LEU A 35 7.46 -5.96 -6.08
N SER A 36 7.54 -5.34 -4.92
CA SER A 36 6.64 -4.26 -4.53
C SER A 36 7.42 -3.05 -4.05
N SER A 37 6.86 -1.86 -4.25
CA SER A 37 7.42 -0.61 -3.72
C SER A 37 6.44 0.08 -2.79
N GLY A 38 6.99 0.83 -1.83
CA GLY A 38 6.16 1.58 -0.90
C GLY A 38 6.96 2.51 0.01
N ALA A 39 6.21 3.27 0.80
CA ALA A 39 6.78 4.18 1.79
C ALA A 39 5.98 4.12 3.09
N MET A 40 6.69 4.22 4.21
CA MET A 40 6.11 4.25 5.56
C MET A 40 6.62 5.47 6.33
N ARG A 41 5.82 5.95 7.25
CA ARG A 41 6.14 7.12 8.06
C ARG A 41 5.85 6.82 9.51
N PHE A 42 6.83 7.05 10.36
CA PHE A 42 6.75 6.79 11.79
C PHE A 42 6.86 8.11 12.55
N ASP A 43 5.79 8.44 13.23
CA ASP A 43 5.77 9.57 14.15
C ASP A 43 6.22 9.09 15.54
N PRO A 44 7.15 9.80 16.20
CA PRO A 44 7.54 9.43 17.56
C PRO A 44 6.33 9.36 18.49
N PRO A 45 6.31 8.44 19.46
CA PRO A 45 5.24 8.36 20.44
C PRO A 45 5.03 9.68 21.20
N ALA A 46 3.80 9.91 21.67
CA ALA A 46 3.51 11.10 22.47
C ALA A 46 4.36 11.11 23.76
N GLY A 47 5.02 12.22 24.02
CA GLY A 47 5.86 12.38 25.21
C GLY A 47 7.34 12.05 25.02
N THR A 48 7.75 11.48 23.86
CA THR A 48 9.17 11.28 23.51
C THR A 48 9.90 12.62 23.37
N TYR A 49 9.26 13.58 22.72
CA TYR A 49 9.79 14.92 22.52
C TYR A 49 8.83 15.97 23.12
N PRO A 50 9.32 16.95 23.91
CA PRO A 50 8.48 17.94 24.57
C PRO A 50 7.88 18.95 23.60
N ASP A 51 8.60 19.25 22.49
CA ASP A 51 8.17 20.24 21.49
C ASP A 51 7.71 19.56 20.20
N ALA A 52 6.67 20.16 19.58
CA ALA A 52 6.13 19.67 18.32
C ALA A 52 7.12 19.81 17.14
N GLY A 53 8.02 20.81 17.20
CA GLY A 53 9.09 21.00 16.23
C GLY A 53 10.11 19.86 16.31
N GLU A 54 10.62 19.61 17.52
CA GLU A 54 11.56 18.51 17.76
C GLU A 54 10.96 17.15 17.37
N ARG A 55 9.67 16.94 17.65
CA ARG A 55 8.98 15.71 17.23
C ARG A 55 8.99 15.54 15.72
N ARG A 56 8.73 16.62 14.94
CA ARG A 56 8.77 16.57 13.47
C ARG A 56 10.16 16.26 12.92
N GLU A 57 11.19 16.87 13.50
CA GLU A 57 12.59 16.65 13.07
C GLU A 57 13.07 15.21 13.36
N ASN A 58 12.40 14.52 14.28
CA ASN A 58 12.71 13.14 14.67
C ASN A 58 11.75 12.10 14.12
N GLN A 59 10.89 12.45 13.16
CA GLN A 59 10.09 11.48 12.42
C GLN A 59 11.00 10.63 11.53
N ILE A 60 10.64 9.36 11.38
CA ILE A 60 11.36 8.42 10.51
C ILE A 60 10.47 8.09 9.32
N ALA A 61 11.04 8.16 8.13
CA ALA A 61 10.39 7.70 6.92
C ALA A 61 11.24 6.61 6.25
N ILE A 62 10.56 5.58 5.75
CA ILE A 62 11.17 4.45 5.06
C ILE A 62 10.56 4.39 3.68
N GLN A 63 11.38 4.31 2.65
CA GLN A 63 10.93 4.10 1.28
C GLN A 63 11.80 3.06 0.59
N GLY A 64 11.20 2.13 -0.14
CA GLY A 64 12.02 1.15 -0.85
C GLY A 64 11.22 0.03 -1.49
N LEU A 65 11.93 -1.06 -1.72
CA LEU A 65 11.44 -2.27 -2.37
C LEU A 65 11.26 -3.39 -1.34
N PHE A 66 10.27 -4.22 -1.58
CA PHE A 66 10.02 -5.47 -0.87
C PHE A 66 10.00 -6.62 -1.87
N ALA A 67 10.75 -7.67 -1.59
CA ALA A 67 10.78 -8.92 -2.33
C ALA A 67 10.23 -10.06 -1.46
N PRO A 68 9.19 -10.81 -1.92
CA PRO A 68 8.70 -12.00 -1.20
C PRO A 68 9.70 -13.15 -1.14
N THR A 69 10.51 -13.29 -2.18
CA THR A 69 11.64 -14.22 -2.24
C THR A 69 12.84 -13.49 -2.82
N GLU A 70 13.84 -13.27 -1.98
CA GLU A 70 15.03 -12.51 -2.33
C GLU A 70 15.74 -13.06 -3.57
N ALA A 71 16.17 -12.16 -4.45
CA ALA A 71 17.13 -12.40 -5.50
C ALA A 71 18.03 -11.18 -5.62
N LEU A 72 19.29 -11.34 -5.32
CA LEU A 72 20.27 -10.26 -5.37
C LEU A 72 21.02 -10.26 -6.71
N HIS A 73 21.02 -9.12 -7.38
CA HIS A 73 21.88 -8.82 -8.53
C HIS A 73 22.90 -7.77 -8.12
N GLY A 74 23.99 -8.22 -7.48
CA GLY A 74 24.93 -7.34 -6.80
C GLY A 74 24.29 -6.78 -5.53
N THR A 75 24.08 -5.47 -5.47
CA THR A 75 23.38 -4.77 -4.36
C THR A 75 21.91 -4.48 -4.66
N LEU A 76 21.46 -4.81 -5.87
CA LEU A 76 20.09 -4.56 -6.29
C LEU A 76 19.20 -5.72 -5.85
N LEU A 77 18.19 -5.40 -5.02
CA LEU A 77 17.15 -6.35 -4.64
C LEU A 77 16.17 -6.56 -5.78
N SER A 78 15.89 -7.82 -6.08
CA SER A 78 14.83 -8.27 -6.97
C SER A 78 14.05 -9.39 -6.29
N SER A 79 12.97 -9.84 -6.90
CA SER A 79 12.21 -11.00 -6.42
C SER A 79 12.25 -12.11 -7.46
N SER A 80 12.57 -13.32 -7.04
CA SER A 80 12.62 -14.51 -7.91
C SER A 80 11.28 -15.28 -7.96
N PHE A 81 10.46 -15.13 -6.93
CA PHE A 81 9.21 -15.89 -6.80
C PHE A 81 8.17 -15.14 -5.96
N PRO A 82 6.85 -15.25 -6.30
CA PRO A 82 5.81 -14.47 -5.64
C PRO A 82 5.41 -14.97 -4.24
N ALA A 83 5.85 -16.17 -3.80
CA ALA A 83 5.54 -16.64 -2.45
C ALA A 83 6.52 -16.08 -1.42
N LEU A 84 6.06 -16.02 -0.17
CA LEU A 84 6.83 -15.51 0.98
C LEU A 84 7.78 -16.59 1.51
N ASN A 85 8.83 -16.91 0.74
CA ASN A 85 9.80 -17.94 1.11
C ASN A 85 11.03 -17.36 1.81
N ASP A 86 11.50 -16.20 1.33
CA ASP A 86 12.68 -15.52 1.84
C ASP A 86 12.47 -14.00 1.70
N PRO A 87 11.64 -13.42 2.58
CA PRO A 87 11.26 -12.01 2.46
C PRO A 87 12.41 -11.08 2.82
N ALA A 88 12.69 -10.15 1.91
CA ALA A 88 13.72 -9.14 2.08
C ALA A 88 13.24 -7.77 1.61
N VAL A 89 13.89 -6.73 2.12
CA VAL A 89 13.64 -5.34 1.75
C VAL A 89 14.95 -4.63 1.40
N ALA A 90 14.87 -3.74 0.41
CA ALA A 90 15.91 -2.76 0.12
C ALA A 90 15.33 -1.38 0.35
N ILE A 91 15.73 -0.72 1.43
CA ILE A 91 15.12 0.50 1.91
C ILE A 91 16.09 1.65 2.05
N ASP A 92 15.60 2.84 1.77
CA ASP A 92 16.19 4.11 2.14
C ASP A 92 15.47 4.62 3.39
N ILE A 93 16.23 4.97 4.42
CA ILE A 93 15.75 5.49 5.69
C ILE A 93 16.04 6.98 5.73
N TYR A 94 14.99 7.76 5.99
CA TYR A 94 15.05 9.21 6.11
C TYR A 94 14.62 9.63 7.51
N LYS A 95 15.22 10.74 7.98
CA LYS A 95 14.84 11.40 9.23
C LYS A 95 14.46 12.85 8.96
N GLY A 96 13.43 13.35 9.64
CA GLY A 96 12.98 14.73 9.52
C GLY A 96 11.47 14.85 9.37
N ASP A 97 11.02 16.00 8.93
CA ASP A 97 9.60 16.29 8.76
C ASP A 97 9.00 15.53 7.58
N THR A 98 8.20 14.53 7.87
CA THR A 98 7.50 13.71 6.88
C THR A 98 6.25 14.35 6.32
N GLY A 99 5.86 15.54 6.80
CA GLY A 99 4.67 16.26 6.38
C GLY A 99 3.35 15.71 6.93
N LEU A 100 3.38 14.79 7.90
CA LEU A 100 2.18 14.22 8.54
C LEU A 100 1.30 15.28 9.20
N ASP A 101 1.91 16.32 9.77
CA ASP A 101 1.20 17.38 10.50
C ASP A 101 0.63 18.48 9.58
N THR A 102 0.81 18.39 8.27
CA THR A 102 0.38 19.46 7.34
C THR A 102 -1.10 19.39 6.96
N GLY A 103 -1.78 18.27 7.23
CA GLY A 103 -3.16 18.02 6.80
C GLY A 103 -3.33 17.89 5.28
N ARG A 104 -2.24 17.86 4.50
CA ARG A 104 -2.28 17.70 3.04
C ARG A 104 -2.31 16.23 2.67
N PRO A 105 -3.07 15.84 1.63
CA PRO A 105 -3.04 14.49 1.10
C PRO A 105 -1.62 14.13 0.62
N GLN A 106 -1.15 12.95 1.00
CA GLN A 106 0.14 12.41 0.60
C GLN A 106 -0.03 11.05 -0.07
N SER A 107 0.93 10.68 -0.94
CA SER A 107 0.99 9.33 -1.49
C SER A 107 1.27 8.32 -0.39
N LEU A 108 0.56 7.18 -0.42
CA LEU A 108 0.84 6.06 0.47
C LEU A 108 2.11 5.29 0.07
N PHE A 109 2.51 5.38 -1.19
CA PHE A 109 3.57 4.54 -1.75
C PHE A 109 4.89 5.28 -2.00
N ASN A 110 4.88 6.62 -1.95
CA ASN A 110 6.08 7.43 -2.17
C ASN A 110 6.16 8.55 -1.14
N LEU A 111 7.37 8.90 -0.76
CA LEU A 111 7.64 10.13 -0.01
C LEU A 111 7.51 11.34 -0.93
N ASP A 112 7.19 12.50 -0.37
CA ASP A 112 7.15 13.74 -1.15
C ASP A 112 8.60 14.19 -1.45
N ALA A 113 8.97 14.13 -2.72
CA ALA A 113 10.30 14.53 -3.20
C ALA A 113 10.66 15.97 -2.81
N ARG A 114 9.66 16.86 -2.70
CA ARG A 114 9.88 18.25 -2.27
C ARG A 114 10.45 18.36 -0.87
N LEU A 115 10.05 17.45 0.04
CA LEU A 115 10.58 17.44 1.41
C LEU A 115 12.05 17.04 1.43
N ILE A 116 12.45 16.17 0.51
CA ILE A 116 13.85 15.75 0.35
C ILE A 116 14.67 16.89 -0.31
N GLU A 117 14.14 17.52 -1.36
CA GLU A 117 14.79 18.64 -2.05
C GLU A 117 14.94 19.89 -1.16
N GLN A 118 14.08 20.07 -0.17
CA GLN A 118 14.09 21.18 0.80
C GLN A 118 14.91 20.85 2.06
N ASP A 119 15.64 19.75 2.08
CA ASP A 119 16.41 19.23 3.23
C ASP A 119 15.56 19.06 4.51
N ARG A 120 14.22 18.94 4.38
CA ARG A 120 13.32 18.65 5.50
C ARG A 120 13.32 17.17 5.86
N LEU A 121 13.60 16.29 4.87
CA LEU A 121 13.85 14.87 5.03
C LEU A 121 15.28 14.55 4.59
N THR A 122 16.12 14.20 5.53
CA THR A 122 17.51 13.83 5.29
C THR A 122 17.64 12.32 5.23
N LYS A 123 18.32 11.82 4.19
CA LYS A 123 18.64 10.40 4.06
C LYS A 123 19.71 10.00 5.07
N MET A 124 19.39 9.06 5.94
CA MET A 124 20.29 8.56 6.98
C MET A 124 21.03 7.30 6.55
N ALA A 125 20.35 6.36 5.91
CA ALA A 125 20.94 5.09 5.52
C ALA A 125 20.24 4.49 4.29
N ARG A 126 20.98 3.60 3.60
CA ARG A 126 20.42 2.67 2.62
C ARG A 126 20.86 1.27 2.99
N VAL A 127 19.91 0.36 3.19
CA VAL A 127 20.18 -0.99 3.70
C VAL A 127 19.29 -2.02 3.03
N ASN A 128 19.82 -3.24 2.91
CA ASN A 128 19.03 -4.42 2.61
C ASN A 128 18.87 -5.20 3.92
N LEU A 129 17.65 -5.64 4.22
CA LEU A 129 17.33 -6.38 5.44
C LEU A 129 16.49 -7.60 5.08
N GLY A 130 16.87 -8.75 5.61
CA GLY A 130 16.04 -9.94 5.68
C GLY A 130 15.05 -9.89 6.85
N ALA A 131 14.07 -10.80 6.89
CA ALA A 131 13.10 -10.85 7.95
C ALA A 131 13.76 -11.07 9.33
N GLY A 132 13.43 -10.22 10.29
CA GLY A 132 14.00 -10.20 11.63
C GLY A 132 15.29 -9.40 11.76
N GLU A 133 15.88 -8.94 10.67
CA GLU A 133 17.07 -8.10 10.69
C GLU A 133 16.77 -6.64 11.04
N SER A 134 17.78 -5.96 11.57
CA SER A 134 17.68 -4.56 11.98
C SER A 134 18.94 -3.79 11.63
N THR A 135 18.78 -2.50 11.47
CA THR A 135 19.87 -1.53 11.34
C THR A 135 19.75 -0.44 12.39
N GLN A 136 20.86 0.03 12.87
CA GLN A 136 20.93 1.15 13.82
C GLN A 136 21.46 2.39 13.10
N LEU A 137 20.76 3.50 13.29
CA LEU A 137 21.18 4.81 12.79
C LEU A 137 22.15 5.47 13.78
N ASP A 138 22.89 6.49 13.33
CA ASP A 138 23.89 7.20 14.13
C ASP A 138 23.31 7.89 15.35
N ASP A 139 22.02 8.22 15.34
CA ASP A 139 21.29 8.82 16.46
C ASP A 139 20.77 7.81 17.51
N GLY A 140 21.07 6.52 17.32
CA GLY A 140 20.63 5.45 18.18
C GLY A 140 19.26 4.85 17.83
N THR A 141 18.54 5.41 16.85
CA THR A 141 17.28 4.83 16.35
C THR A 141 17.55 3.48 15.68
N VAL A 142 16.75 2.48 15.99
CA VAL A 142 16.84 1.15 15.37
C VAL A 142 15.63 0.93 14.47
N VAL A 143 15.87 0.50 13.24
CA VAL A 143 14.84 0.11 12.29
C VAL A 143 14.96 -1.38 12.03
N ARG A 144 13.88 -2.13 12.30
CA ARG A 144 13.83 -3.58 12.12
C ARG A 144 12.74 -3.94 11.12
N PHE A 145 13.06 -4.86 10.22
CA PHE A 145 12.09 -5.49 9.34
C PHE A 145 11.56 -6.78 9.98
N ASP A 146 10.28 -6.82 10.34
CA ASP A 146 9.68 -7.96 11.06
C ASP A 146 9.12 -9.04 10.12
N GLY A 147 9.12 -8.80 8.81
CA GLY A 147 8.52 -9.67 7.80
C GLY A 147 7.34 -9.01 7.11
N ALA A 148 6.49 -9.81 6.46
CA ALA A 148 5.33 -9.29 5.73
C ALA A 148 4.12 -10.22 5.86
N VAL A 149 2.93 -9.64 5.69
CA VAL A 149 1.66 -10.37 5.65
C VAL A 149 0.99 -10.19 4.28
N PRO A 150 0.29 -11.21 3.75
CA PRO A 150 -0.45 -11.07 2.51
C PRO A 150 -1.69 -10.19 2.71
N PHE A 151 -2.06 -9.41 1.69
CA PHE A 151 -3.32 -8.66 1.64
C PHE A 151 -4.04 -8.88 0.31
N ILE A 152 -5.33 -8.64 0.33
CA ILE A 152 -6.19 -8.61 -0.85
C ILE A 152 -6.99 -7.31 -0.89
N ASN A 153 -7.15 -6.74 -2.07
CA ASN A 153 -8.05 -5.62 -2.31
C ASN A 153 -9.40 -6.14 -2.77
N VAL A 154 -10.46 -5.82 -2.03
CA VAL A 154 -11.83 -6.23 -2.34
C VAL A 154 -12.65 -4.98 -2.59
N GLN A 155 -13.30 -4.92 -3.74
CA GLN A 155 -14.31 -3.91 -4.00
C GLN A 155 -15.68 -4.44 -3.56
N VAL A 156 -16.31 -3.76 -2.64
CA VAL A 156 -17.71 -3.99 -2.27
C VAL A 156 -18.57 -2.95 -2.99
N SER A 157 -19.46 -3.40 -3.88
CA SER A 157 -20.43 -2.54 -4.53
C SER A 157 -21.84 -2.99 -4.17
N HIS A 158 -22.69 -2.03 -3.84
CA HIS A 158 -24.12 -2.24 -3.63
C HIS A 158 -24.87 -1.40 -4.65
N ASP A 159 -25.53 -2.07 -5.59
CA ASP A 159 -26.36 -1.40 -6.60
C ASP A 159 -27.84 -1.70 -6.29
N PRO A 160 -28.58 -0.74 -5.69
CA PRO A 160 -29.97 -0.90 -5.37
C PRO A 160 -30.88 -0.96 -6.61
N ALA A 161 -30.37 -0.54 -7.77
CA ALA A 161 -31.12 -0.56 -9.02
C ALA A 161 -31.09 -1.92 -9.74
N GLN A 162 -30.20 -2.83 -9.35
CA GLN A 162 -30.00 -4.12 -10.01
C GLN A 162 -31.30 -4.96 -10.10
N ILE A 163 -32.12 -4.94 -9.05
CA ILE A 163 -33.38 -5.67 -9.01
C ILE A 163 -34.39 -5.11 -10.02
N TRP A 164 -34.41 -3.79 -10.21
CA TRP A 164 -35.30 -3.14 -11.18
C TRP A 164 -34.86 -3.42 -12.61
N VAL A 165 -33.59 -3.48 -12.89
CA VAL A 165 -33.05 -3.88 -14.20
C VAL A 165 -33.50 -5.29 -14.54
N LEU A 166 -33.44 -6.22 -13.57
CA LEU A 166 -33.92 -7.59 -13.75
C LEU A 166 -35.44 -7.64 -14.04
N VAL A 167 -36.22 -6.89 -13.27
CA VAL A 167 -37.70 -6.82 -13.48
C VAL A 167 -38.06 -6.29 -14.86
N PHE A 168 -37.37 -5.20 -15.31
CA PHE A 168 -37.63 -4.64 -16.64
C PHE A 168 -37.14 -5.57 -17.76
N ALA A 169 -36.02 -6.25 -17.60
CA ALA A 169 -35.55 -7.24 -18.55
C ALA A 169 -36.51 -8.41 -18.71
N MET A 170 -37.05 -8.92 -17.59
CA MET A 170 -38.07 -9.98 -17.61
C MET A 170 -39.37 -9.51 -18.26
N THR A 171 -39.82 -8.30 -17.96
CA THR A 171 -41.03 -7.71 -18.56
C THR A 171 -40.86 -7.53 -20.08
N MET A 172 -39.69 -7.06 -20.53
CA MET A 172 -39.38 -6.90 -21.95
C MET A 172 -39.38 -8.27 -22.65
N MET A 173 -38.81 -9.29 -22.04
CA MET A 173 -38.80 -10.66 -22.61
C MET A 173 -40.19 -11.24 -22.70
N ALA A 174 -41.02 -11.06 -21.65
CA ALA A 174 -42.44 -11.47 -21.67
C ALA A 174 -43.23 -10.75 -22.76
N GLY A 175 -43.05 -9.44 -22.93
CA GLY A 175 -43.67 -8.65 -23.99
C GLY A 175 -43.27 -9.14 -25.39
N LEU A 176 -42.02 -9.50 -25.58
CA LEU A 176 -41.54 -10.07 -26.84
C LEU A 176 -42.22 -11.44 -27.14
N LEU A 177 -42.30 -12.31 -26.15
CA LEU A 177 -42.98 -13.60 -26.29
C LEU A 177 -44.46 -13.43 -26.66
N VAL A 178 -45.15 -12.53 -25.96
CA VAL A 178 -46.56 -12.22 -26.28
C VAL A 178 -46.70 -11.68 -27.71
N SER A 179 -45.78 -10.79 -28.13
CA SER A 179 -45.78 -10.22 -29.48
C SER A 179 -45.55 -11.28 -30.59
N LEU A 180 -44.81 -12.36 -30.28
CA LEU A 180 -44.57 -13.46 -31.23
C LEU A 180 -45.77 -14.44 -31.28
N VAL A 181 -46.44 -14.66 -30.17
CA VAL A 181 -47.56 -15.61 -30.06
C VAL A 181 -48.87 -15.01 -30.59
N VAL A 182 -49.07 -13.69 -30.38
CA VAL A 182 -50.29 -13.01 -30.84
C VAL A 182 -50.27 -12.79 -32.33
N ARG A 183 -51.11 -13.51 -33.04
CA ARG A 183 -51.21 -13.42 -34.50
C ARG A 183 -51.75 -12.05 -34.92
N ARG A 184 -51.01 -11.28 -35.70
CA ARG A 184 -51.48 -9.99 -36.29
C ARG A 184 -52.62 -10.23 -37.26
N ARG A 185 -53.80 -9.71 -36.97
CA ARG A 185 -54.97 -9.72 -37.90
C ARG A 185 -54.83 -8.49 -38.82
N ARG A 186 -54.77 -8.75 -40.13
CA ARG A 186 -54.86 -7.70 -41.14
C ARG A 186 -56.31 -7.54 -41.54
N ILE A 187 -56.86 -6.33 -41.40
CA ILE A 187 -58.17 -5.98 -41.89
C ILE A 187 -57.95 -5.22 -43.21
N TRP A 188 -58.55 -5.75 -44.28
CA TRP A 188 -58.57 -5.09 -45.56
C TRP A 188 -59.92 -4.42 -45.67
N VAL A 189 -59.93 -3.06 -45.88
CA VAL A 189 -61.15 -2.30 -46.23
C VAL A 189 -61.12 -2.09 -47.73
N ARG A 190 -62.23 -2.46 -48.38
CA ARG A 190 -62.44 -2.33 -49.83
C ARG A 190 -63.17 -1.01 -50.09
#